data_bedf7b1836adf0e53561b17678b07d26
#
_entry.id   bedf7b1836adf0e53561b17678b07d26
#
_cell.length_a   1.000
_cell.length_b   1.000
_cell.length_c   1.000
_cell.angle_alpha   90.00
_cell.angle_beta   90.00
_cell.angle_gamma   90.00
#
_symmetry.space_group_name_H-M   'P 1'
#
loop_
_entity.id
_entity.type
_entity.pdbx_description
1 polymer ?
#
loop_
_entity_poly.entity_id
_entity_poly.type
_entity_poly.pdbx_seq_one_letter_code
_entity_poly.pdbx_strand_id
1 'polypeptide(L)'
;MFLTLGVSGLNGSFGQSTGAAEWPTGSFNQQRDGWQRDENKFTVDNVKNTRLLWKLKTDNKPKGMQSFREPIIVAGVAIPNGVKTVAILSGSSDDVYAVDVANGSLLWQKHLKWSADTPPEPGEGAGFICNNALTATPVVTPAGAAQRLVYVLTNDGYLHTLELATGEDKDTPIQMLPAPYGKAYGLNLVNNVVYTVSGQACHGVPNALYAVDLTTKKAFSSTPPQGGIFGTAGPAVGNDGTIYLETGDGVYDVAAGKLSTSVLAYKSADDALTLKDYYTPSNHAWLTKRDLDMNTTPVVFPYKGRDLLVGSGKEGRYFLMDSQSLGGPDHKTPLYRSPLVSNKNVNFQTEGSWGSFASWEGKDGTRWVLAPIGGPVAVDFPVSYGPTPNGGVVALKLTDAAGKIELAPAWLSRDMMSAEPPVVANGIVFVLAAGEFTGQANDEDGGLYSYEARIQHSIPAKLYALDAATGKELYSSGDQISSFLHQAGIAVADGKVIFGTFDGTIYCFGLE
;
A
#
# COMPACT_ATOMS: atom_id res chain seq x y z
N MET A 1 29.88 32.45 -38.03
CA MET A 1 28.80 32.89 -37.15
C MET A 1 28.14 31.61 -36.61
N PHE A 2 28.69 31.09 -35.53
CA PHE A 2 28.14 29.85 -34.91
C PHE A 2 27.21 30.25 -33.78
N LEU A 3 25.95 29.90 -33.89
CA LEU A 3 24.97 29.99 -32.81
C LEU A 3 25.14 28.79 -31.88
N THR A 4 25.56 29.00 -30.67
CA THR A 4 25.49 28.03 -29.58
C THR A 4 24.12 28.13 -28.94
N LEU A 5 23.28 27.07 -29.10
CA LEU A 5 22.05 26.88 -28.36
C LEU A 5 22.41 26.34 -26.96
N GLY A 6 22.21 27.18 -25.97
CA GLY A 6 22.30 26.79 -24.57
C GLY A 6 21.11 25.95 -24.18
N VAL A 7 21.35 24.70 -23.78
CA VAL A 7 20.36 23.84 -23.11
C VAL A 7 20.30 24.28 -21.65
N SER A 8 19.25 25.03 -21.29
CA SER A 8 18.91 25.31 -19.90
C SER A 8 18.32 24.07 -19.25
N GLY A 9 19.10 23.43 -18.38
CA GLY A 9 18.61 22.37 -17.52
C GLY A 9 17.53 22.90 -16.59
N LEU A 10 16.34 22.36 -16.71
CA LEU A 10 15.26 22.55 -15.75
C LEU A 10 15.59 21.75 -14.47
N ASN A 11 16.25 22.42 -13.52
CA ASN A 11 16.26 21.97 -12.12
C ASN A 11 14.85 22.19 -11.58
N GLY A 12 14.02 21.16 -11.61
CA GLY A 12 12.74 21.15 -10.93
C GLY A 12 12.97 21.16 -9.41
N SER A 13 13.07 22.34 -8.81
CA SER A 13 12.82 22.50 -7.39
C SER A 13 11.33 22.19 -7.18
N PHE A 14 11.00 21.10 -6.50
CA PHE A 14 9.66 20.87 -5.99
C PHE A 14 9.34 21.98 -4.99
N GLY A 15 8.63 23.01 -5.44
CA GLY A 15 8.08 24.03 -4.58
C GLY A 15 7.09 23.38 -3.64
N GLN A 16 7.20 23.66 -2.32
CA GLN A 16 6.15 23.33 -1.37
C GLN A 16 4.83 23.86 -1.89
N SER A 17 3.81 23.01 -2.00
CA SER A 17 2.47 23.45 -2.35
C SER A 17 1.97 24.38 -1.23
N THR A 18 1.38 25.52 -1.61
CA THR A 18 0.77 26.46 -0.66
C THR A 18 -0.63 26.01 -0.20
N GLY A 19 -1.04 24.81 -0.61
CA GLY A 19 -2.30 24.18 -0.23
C GLY A 19 -2.18 23.30 1.01
N ALA A 20 -3.32 22.92 1.59
CA ALA A 20 -3.38 21.92 2.64
C ALA A 20 -2.90 20.56 2.11
N ALA A 21 -2.18 19.81 2.95
CA ALA A 21 -1.67 18.48 2.58
C ALA A 21 -2.82 17.51 2.29
N GLU A 22 -2.66 16.64 1.27
CA GLU A 22 -3.61 15.62 0.86
C GLU A 22 -2.99 14.22 0.96
N TRP A 23 -3.84 13.18 0.99
CA TRP A 23 -3.46 11.78 0.87
C TRP A 23 -4.33 11.12 -0.22
N PRO A 24 -3.97 11.24 -1.51
CA PRO A 24 -4.92 11.02 -2.61
C PRO A 24 -5.13 9.55 -2.99
N THR A 25 -4.31 8.64 -2.51
CA THR A 25 -4.35 7.20 -2.83
C THR A 25 -3.57 6.40 -1.79
N GLY A 26 -3.67 5.08 -1.81
CA GLY A 26 -2.89 4.20 -0.96
C GLY A 26 -1.38 4.44 -1.07
N SER A 27 -0.68 4.44 0.06
CA SER A 27 0.74 4.75 0.16
C SER A 27 1.13 6.07 -0.53
N PHE A 28 0.24 7.07 -0.43
CA PHE A 28 0.41 8.47 -0.80
C PHE A 28 0.34 8.78 -2.30
N ASN A 29 1.14 8.16 -3.17
CA ASN A 29 1.29 8.57 -4.57
C ASN A 29 1.38 7.38 -5.54
N GLN A 30 1.56 7.66 -6.83
CA GLN A 30 1.70 6.64 -7.86
C GLN A 30 2.91 5.73 -7.67
N GLN A 31 3.99 6.22 -7.06
CA GLN A 31 5.21 5.45 -6.76
C GLN A 31 5.09 4.57 -5.51
N ARG A 32 4.00 4.72 -4.77
CA ARG A 32 3.75 4.00 -3.50
C ARG A 32 4.83 4.23 -2.45
N ASP A 33 5.39 5.46 -2.41
CA ASP A 33 6.54 5.75 -1.56
C ASP A 33 6.20 6.10 -0.11
N GLY A 34 4.93 6.19 0.26
CA GLY A 34 4.51 6.41 1.65
C GLY A 34 5.07 7.69 2.29
N TRP A 35 5.51 8.66 1.46
CA TRP A 35 6.15 9.88 1.93
C TRP A 35 5.29 11.11 1.68
N GLN A 36 4.65 11.61 2.74
CA GLN A 36 3.89 12.86 2.75
C GLN A 36 4.84 14.06 2.77
N ARG A 37 5.07 14.64 1.61
CA ARG A 37 6.05 15.72 1.41
C ARG A 37 5.54 17.08 1.85
N ASP A 38 4.22 17.27 1.82
CA ASP A 38 3.56 18.55 2.09
C ASP A 38 3.17 18.72 3.57
N GLU A 39 3.45 17.72 4.42
CA GLU A 39 3.20 17.82 5.86
C GLU A 39 4.14 18.84 6.51
N ASN A 40 3.57 19.82 7.16
CA ASN A 40 4.32 20.91 7.80
C ASN A 40 3.84 21.25 9.22
N LYS A 41 2.73 20.64 9.67
CA LYS A 41 2.20 20.85 11.02
C LYS A 41 2.83 19.92 12.04
N PHE A 42 2.99 18.63 11.72
CA PHE A 42 3.78 17.74 12.54
C PHE A 42 5.26 18.07 12.43
N THR A 43 5.93 18.09 13.57
CA THR A 43 7.39 18.18 13.69
C THR A 43 7.87 17.17 14.73
N VAL A 44 9.14 16.80 14.67
CA VAL A 44 9.77 15.92 15.67
C VAL A 44 9.58 16.45 17.11
N ASP A 45 9.57 17.79 17.28
CA ASP A 45 9.43 18.42 18.60
C ASP A 45 7.98 18.40 19.12
N ASN A 46 6.98 18.54 18.23
CA ASN A 46 5.58 18.70 18.64
C ASN A 46 4.74 17.42 18.55
N VAL A 47 5.19 16.38 17.84
CA VAL A 47 4.44 15.13 17.65
C VAL A 47 4.11 14.42 18.97
N LYS A 48 4.88 14.62 20.01
CA LYS A 48 4.60 14.15 21.39
C LYS A 48 3.30 14.70 21.96
N ASN A 49 2.76 15.81 21.41
CA ASN A 49 1.50 16.41 21.82
C ASN A 49 0.30 15.85 21.03
N THR A 50 0.52 14.84 20.18
CA THR A 50 -0.54 14.13 19.46
C THR A 50 -1.53 13.54 20.45
N ARG A 51 -2.83 13.65 20.14
CA ARG A 51 -3.92 13.08 20.93
C ARG A 51 -5.04 12.57 20.05
N LEU A 52 -5.91 11.77 20.61
CA LEU A 52 -7.18 11.42 19.96
C LEU A 52 -8.03 12.69 19.84
N LEU A 53 -8.29 13.13 18.61
CA LEU A 53 -9.13 14.30 18.33
C LEU A 53 -10.60 13.93 18.27
N TRP A 54 -10.90 12.84 17.55
CA TRP A 54 -12.23 12.29 17.43
C TRP A 54 -12.20 10.81 17.01
N LYS A 55 -13.32 10.14 17.24
CA LYS A 55 -13.62 8.83 16.69
C LYS A 55 -15.06 8.78 16.21
N LEU A 56 -15.30 8.08 15.12
CA LEU A 56 -16.63 7.89 14.53
C LEU A 56 -16.93 6.40 14.42
N LYS A 57 -17.95 5.93 15.13
CA LYS A 57 -18.47 4.58 14.94
C LYS A 57 -19.42 4.59 13.74
N THR A 58 -19.12 3.76 12.74
CA THR A 58 -19.95 3.57 11.56
C THR A 58 -20.78 2.28 11.69
N ASP A 59 -21.63 2.03 10.72
CA ASP A 59 -22.38 0.80 10.56
C ASP A 59 -21.66 -0.24 9.67
N ASN A 60 -20.41 0.05 9.26
CA ASN A 60 -19.60 -0.88 8.48
C ASN A 60 -19.47 -2.22 9.20
N LYS A 61 -19.76 -3.31 8.47
CA LYS A 61 -19.69 -4.68 8.98
C LYS A 61 -18.48 -5.38 8.36
N PRO A 62 -17.59 -5.93 9.19
CA PRO A 62 -16.47 -6.72 8.69
C PRO A 62 -16.93 -7.93 7.87
N LYS A 63 -16.12 -8.32 6.88
CA LYS A 63 -16.24 -9.57 6.15
C LYS A 63 -14.93 -10.35 6.28
N GLY A 64 -14.97 -11.51 6.91
CA GLY A 64 -13.74 -12.23 7.34
C GLY A 64 -12.88 -11.30 8.22
N MET A 65 -11.62 -11.10 7.87
CA MET A 65 -10.72 -10.17 8.57
C MET A 65 -10.81 -8.72 8.05
N GLN A 66 -11.51 -8.47 6.93
CA GLN A 66 -11.56 -7.16 6.29
C GLN A 66 -12.61 -6.25 6.95
N SER A 67 -12.29 -4.95 7.05
CA SER A 67 -13.20 -3.93 7.51
C SER A 67 -13.04 -2.67 6.65
N PHE A 68 -12.17 -1.74 7.02
CA PHE A 68 -11.85 -0.58 6.21
C PHE A 68 -10.59 -0.77 5.37
N ARG A 69 -10.48 0.02 4.30
CA ARG A 69 -9.25 0.19 3.53
C ARG A 69 -8.56 1.48 3.92
N GLU A 70 -7.32 1.65 3.45
CA GLU A 70 -6.53 2.85 3.71
C GLU A 70 -7.33 4.11 3.35
N PRO A 71 -7.44 5.09 4.27
CA PRO A 71 -8.16 6.32 4.00
C PRO A 71 -7.47 7.15 2.92
N ILE A 72 -8.24 7.92 2.16
CA ILE A 72 -7.71 9.03 1.37
C ILE A 72 -8.18 10.35 1.99
N ILE A 73 -7.34 11.39 1.93
CA ILE A 73 -7.63 12.72 2.47
C ILE A 73 -7.57 13.73 1.34
N VAL A 74 -8.64 14.49 1.16
CA VAL A 74 -8.80 15.46 0.09
C VAL A 74 -9.11 16.83 0.69
N ALA A 75 -8.27 17.82 0.40
CA ALA A 75 -8.47 19.18 0.84
C ALA A 75 -9.34 20.00 -0.14
N GLY A 76 -9.93 21.07 0.34
CA GLY A 76 -10.61 22.03 -0.51
C GLY A 76 -11.90 21.53 -1.17
N VAL A 77 -12.56 20.52 -0.61
CA VAL A 77 -13.81 19.98 -1.14
C VAL A 77 -14.95 20.95 -0.84
N ALA A 78 -15.56 21.51 -1.89
CA ALA A 78 -16.74 22.38 -1.77
C ALA A 78 -17.98 21.52 -1.50
N ILE A 79 -18.58 21.68 -0.33
CA ILE A 79 -19.86 21.08 0.07
C ILE A 79 -20.89 22.18 0.36
N PRO A 80 -22.20 21.89 0.47
CA PRO A 80 -23.21 22.92 0.69
C PRO A 80 -22.94 23.87 1.85
N ASN A 81 -22.25 23.40 2.90
CA ASN A 81 -21.96 24.16 4.11
C ASN A 81 -20.51 24.72 4.15
N GLY A 82 -19.87 24.94 3.01
CA GLY A 82 -18.54 25.54 2.90
C GLY A 82 -17.48 24.61 2.31
N VAL A 83 -16.21 24.95 2.48
CA VAL A 83 -15.08 24.18 1.99
C VAL A 83 -14.52 23.34 3.13
N LYS A 84 -14.29 22.05 2.89
CA LYS A 84 -13.83 21.08 3.88
C LYS A 84 -12.60 20.29 3.42
N THR A 85 -11.85 19.79 4.38
CA THR A 85 -10.94 18.66 4.17
C THR A 85 -11.70 17.37 4.51
N VAL A 86 -11.78 16.44 3.58
CA VAL A 86 -12.61 15.25 3.65
C VAL A 86 -11.75 14.00 3.68
N ALA A 87 -12.00 13.11 4.63
CA ALA A 87 -11.46 11.76 4.60
C ALA A 87 -12.49 10.81 3.96
N ILE A 88 -12.06 10.02 2.98
CA ILE A 88 -12.88 8.98 2.34
C ILE A 88 -12.35 7.62 2.76
N LEU A 89 -13.22 6.76 3.26
CA LEU A 89 -12.92 5.39 3.60
C LEU A 89 -13.90 4.46 2.90
N SER A 90 -13.39 3.40 2.28
CA SER A 90 -14.24 2.31 1.79
C SER A 90 -14.28 1.17 2.81
N GLY A 91 -15.48 0.68 3.07
CA GLY A 91 -15.75 -0.44 3.93
C GLY A 91 -15.90 -1.76 3.16
N SER A 92 -15.70 -2.87 3.86
CA SER A 92 -15.69 -4.22 3.30
C SER A 92 -16.99 -4.64 2.60
N SER A 93 -18.11 -3.97 2.90
CA SER A 93 -19.42 -4.27 2.32
C SER A 93 -19.84 -3.28 1.23
N ASP A 94 -18.88 -2.72 0.49
CA ASP A 94 -19.10 -1.73 -0.59
C ASP A 94 -19.75 -0.42 -0.10
N ASP A 95 -19.56 -0.10 1.18
CA ASP A 95 -19.92 1.19 1.76
C ASP A 95 -18.77 2.17 1.65
N VAL A 96 -19.09 3.42 1.32
CA VAL A 96 -18.12 4.53 1.28
C VAL A 96 -18.58 5.60 2.25
N TYR A 97 -17.65 6.07 3.07
CA TYR A 97 -17.87 7.08 4.10
C TYR A 97 -17.03 8.32 3.79
N ALA A 98 -17.64 9.49 3.80
CA ALA A 98 -16.95 10.77 3.75
C ALA A 98 -17.11 11.49 5.08
N VAL A 99 -16.00 11.85 5.69
CA VAL A 99 -15.92 12.39 7.04
C VAL A 99 -15.20 13.72 7.01
N ASP A 100 -15.75 14.73 7.70
CA ASP A 100 -15.07 16.01 7.94
C ASP A 100 -13.85 15.78 8.83
N VAL A 101 -12.66 15.98 8.28
CA VAL A 101 -11.37 15.77 8.98
C VAL A 101 -11.24 16.65 10.22
N ALA A 102 -11.91 17.81 10.24
CA ALA A 102 -11.80 18.76 11.34
C ALA A 102 -12.45 18.25 12.65
N ASN A 103 -13.55 17.50 12.55
CA ASN A 103 -14.36 17.15 13.73
C ASN A 103 -14.97 15.75 13.72
N GLY A 104 -14.72 14.95 12.68
CA GLY A 104 -15.21 13.58 12.56
C GLY A 104 -16.69 13.46 12.21
N SER A 105 -17.37 14.55 11.80
CA SER A 105 -18.76 14.44 11.38
C SER A 105 -18.89 13.74 10.04
N LEU A 106 -19.84 12.81 9.95
CA LEU A 106 -20.20 12.15 8.70
C LEU A 106 -20.84 13.17 7.75
N LEU A 107 -20.22 13.38 6.58
CA LEU A 107 -20.73 14.28 5.55
C LEU A 107 -21.71 13.55 4.64
N TRP A 108 -21.35 12.37 4.20
CA TRP A 108 -22.21 11.44 3.48
C TRP A 108 -21.72 10.00 3.64
N GLN A 109 -22.64 9.08 3.45
CA GLN A 109 -22.39 7.65 3.35
C GLN A 109 -23.13 7.13 2.14
N LYS A 110 -22.51 6.23 1.41
CA LYS A 110 -23.11 5.58 0.24
C LYS A 110 -22.80 4.11 0.22
N HIS A 111 -23.86 3.30 0.16
CA HIS A 111 -23.75 1.91 -0.23
C HIS A 111 -23.78 1.83 -1.76
N LEU A 112 -22.71 1.29 -2.36
CA LEU A 112 -22.58 1.17 -3.81
C LEU A 112 -23.40 -0.04 -4.28
N LYS A 113 -24.36 0.22 -5.16
CA LYS A 113 -25.24 -0.81 -5.70
C LYS A 113 -24.48 -1.65 -6.73
N TRP A 114 -24.58 -2.94 -6.59
CA TRP A 114 -24.07 -3.89 -7.57
C TRP A 114 -24.89 -3.89 -8.86
N SER A 115 -24.28 -4.38 -9.93
CA SER A 115 -24.98 -4.70 -11.16
C SER A 115 -26.12 -5.68 -10.87
N ALA A 116 -27.27 -5.49 -11.53
CA ALA A 116 -28.43 -6.36 -11.37
C ALA A 116 -28.14 -7.84 -11.74
N ASP A 117 -27.14 -8.07 -12.58
CA ASP A 117 -26.72 -9.39 -13.04
C ASP A 117 -25.66 -10.04 -12.15
N THR A 118 -25.21 -9.36 -11.08
CA THR A 118 -24.23 -9.94 -10.17
C THR A 118 -24.84 -11.13 -9.42
N PRO A 119 -24.20 -12.31 -9.46
CA PRO A 119 -24.65 -13.46 -8.69
C PRO A 119 -24.71 -13.15 -7.20
N PRO A 120 -25.55 -13.84 -6.43
CA PRO A 120 -25.54 -13.74 -4.96
C PRO A 120 -24.14 -14.09 -4.42
N GLU A 121 -23.77 -13.49 -3.30
CA GLU A 121 -22.52 -13.84 -2.64
C GLU A 121 -22.40 -15.34 -2.43
N PRO A 122 -21.25 -15.95 -2.78
CA PRO A 122 -20.98 -17.33 -2.38
C PRO A 122 -21.04 -17.41 -0.86
N GLY A 123 -21.61 -18.48 -0.32
CA GLY A 123 -21.68 -18.71 1.12
C GLY A 123 -20.29 -18.70 1.77
N GLU A 124 -20.24 -18.68 3.10
CA GLU A 124 -19.02 -18.57 3.93
C GLU A 124 -17.90 -19.58 3.62
N GLY A 125 -18.14 -20.58 2.79
CA GLY A 125 -17.14 -21.55 2.33
C GLY A 125 -16.15 -21.06 1.26
N ALA A 126 -16.15 -19.79 0.90
CA ALA A 126 -15.20 -19.23 -0.07
C ALA A 126 -13.74 -19.17 0.46
N GLY A 127 -13.54 -19.57 1.70
CA GLY A 127 -12.26 -19.84 2.31
C GLY A 127 -11.57 -18.59 2.88
N PHE A 128 -10.63 -18.86 3.73
CA PHE A 128 -9.76 -17.94 4.44
C PHE A 128 -9.13 -16.82 3.56
N ILE A 129 -8.95 -17.08 2.28
CA ILE A 129 -8.23 -16.19 1.37
C ILE A 129 -9.18 -15.31 0.54
N CYS A 130 -10.36 -15.85 0.16
CA CYS A 130 -11.37 -15.18 -0.66
C CYS A 130 -12.59 -14.81 0.18
N ASN A 131 -12.55 -13.67 0.81
CA ASN A 131 -13.50 -13.23 1.83
C ASN A 131 -14.70 -12.42 1.31
N ASN A 132 -14.86 -12.30 -0.02
CA ASN A 132 -15.94 -11.54 -0.67
C ASN A 132 -16.08 -10.09 -0.16
N ALA A 133 -14.97 -9.46 0.19
CA ALA A 133 -14.92 -8.11 0.73
C ALA A 133 -14.34 -7.13 -0.28
N LEU A 134 -14.76 -5.89 -0.23
CA LEU A 134 -14.05 -4.80 -0.89
C LEU A 134 -12.64 -4.71 -0.28
N THR A 135 -11.62 -4.85 -1.13
CA THR A 135 -10.21 -4.88 -0.73
C THR A 135 -9.35 -3.81 -1.43
N ALA A 136 -9.92 -3.07 -2.39
CA ALA A 136 -9.23 -2.01 -3.10
C ALA A 136 -9.32 -0.68 -2.35
N THR A 137 -8.16 -0.07 -2.03
CA THR A 137 -8.11 1.33 -1.57
C THR A 137 -8.54 2.25 -2.70
N PRO A 138 -9.44 3.21 -2.48
CA PRO A 138 -9.85 4.19 -3.48
C PRO A 138 -8.72 5.08 -3.97
N VAL A 139 -8.98 5.80 -5.07
CA VAL A 139 -8.08 6.85 -5.57
C VAL A 139 -8.88 8.07 -5.98
N VAL A 140 -8.34 9.26 -5.76
CA VAL A 140 -8.95 10.53 -6.16
C VAL A 140 -8.20 11.14 -7.35
N THR A 141 -8.91 11.92 -8.16
CA THR A 141 -8.26 12.74 -9.21
C THR A 141 -7.20 13.66 -8.59
N PRO A 142 -6.09 13.92 -9.32
CA PRO A 142 -5.02 14.78 -8.83
C PRO A 142 -5.50 16.15 -8.36
N ALA A 143 -4.79 16.76 -7.42
CA ALA A 143 -5.01 18.14 -7.02
C ALA A 143 -4.93 19.07 -8.26
N GLY A 144 -5.86 20.04 -8.34
CA GLY A 144 -5.95 20.95 -9.50
C GLY A 144 -6.74 20.41 -10.70
N ALA A 145 -7.24 19.18 -10.67
CA ALA A 145 -8.17 18.69 -11.68
C ALA A 145 -9.43 19.59 -11.72
N ALA A 146 -9.97 19.81 -12.92
CA ALA A 146 -11.16 20.65 -13.12
C ALA A 146 -12.39 20.14 -12.31
N GLN A 147 -12.47 18.84 -12.10
CA GLN A 147 -13.43 18.18 -11.23
C GLN A 147 -12.72 17.17 -10.33
N ARG A 148 -13.02 17.25 -9.03
CA ARG A 148 -12.47 16.32 -8.04
C ARG A 148 -13.44 15.14 -7.88
N LEU A 149 -12.97 13.95 -8.25
CA LEU A 149 -13.74 12.70 -8.26
C LEU A 149 -12.99 11.64 -7.47
N VAL A 150 -13.73 10.71 -6.88
CA VAL A 150 -13.14 9.52 -6.26
C VAL A 150 -13.57 8.28 -7.03
N TYR A 151 -12.64 7.37 -7.25
CA TYR A 151 -12.84 6.09 -7.91
C TYR A 151 -12.81 4.97 -6.88
N VAL A 152 -13.83 4.13 -6.91
CA VAL A 152 -14.01 3.00 -5.96
C VAL A 152 -14.33 1.74 -6.77
N LEU A 153 -13.61 0.67 -6.52
CA LEU A 153 -13.84 -0.63 -7.15
C LEU A 153 -14.63 -1.52 -6.19
N THR A 154 -15.83 -1.90 -6.56
CA THR A 154 -16.75 -2.73 -5.77
C THR A 154 -16.52 -4.22 -5.96
N ASN A 155 -17.10 -5.01 -5.07
CA ASN A 155 -16.98 -6.47 -5.07
C ASN A 155 -17.56 -7.15 -6.31
N ASP A 156 -18.51 -6.51 -6.99
CA ASP A 156 -19.02 -7.03 -8.27
C ASP A 156 -18.07 -6.79 -9.46
N GLY A 157 -16.93 -6.13 -9.22
CA GLY A 157 -15.90 -5.87 -10.22
C GLY A 157 -16.10 -4.58 -11.01
N TYR A 158 -17.01 -3.69 -10.59
CA TYR A 158 -17.27 -2.41 -11.26
C TYR A 158 -16.53 -1.25 -10.61
N LEU A 159 -15.93 -0.41 -11.43
CA LEU A 159 -15.32 0.85 -11.05
C LEU A 159 -16.37 1.95 -11.04
N HIS A 160 -16.69 2.46 -9.87
CA HIS A 160 -17.57 3.62 -9.68
C HIS A 160 -16.78 4.92 -9.72
N THR A 161 -17.38 5.97 -10.27
CA THR A 161 -16.88 7.34 -10.27
C THR A 161 -17.83 8.19 -9.44
N LEU A 162 -17.39 8.67 -8.28
CA LEU A 162 -18.24 9.41 -7.34
C LEU A 162 -17.83 10.88 -7.26
N GLU A 163 -18.80 11.76 -7.10
CA GLU A 163 -18.58 13.15 -6.76
C GLU A 163 -18.16 13.27 -5.28
N LEU A 164 -17.02 13.91 -5.02
CA LEU A 164 -16.48 14.05 -3.65
C LEU A 164 -17.42 14.78 -2.69
N ALA A 165 -18.21 15.73 -3.20
CA ALA A 165 -19.09 16.54 -2.36
C ALA A 165 -20.32 15.78 -1.85
N THR A 166 -20.79 14.79 -2.59
CA THR A 166 -22.12 14.17 -2.38
C THR A 166 -22.09 12.64 -2.28
N GLY A 167 -21.03 12.01 -2.80
CA GLY A 167 -20.95 10.55 -2.97
C GLY A 167 -21.83 10.00 -4.09
N GLU A 168 -22.48 10.87 -4.89
CA GLU A 168 -23.33 10.41 -5.99
C GLU A 168 -22.48 9.93 -7.19
N ASP A 169 -22.99 8.90 -7.87
CA ASP A 169 -22.36 8.40 -9.09
C ASP A 169 -22.37 9.48 -10.17
N LYS A 170 -21.19 9.81 -10.69
CA LYS A 170 -21.02 10.79 -11.77
C LYS A 170 -21.34 10.19 -13.14
N ASP A 171 -20.91 8.95 -13.33
CA ASP A 171 -21.02 8.19 -14.57
C ASP A 171 -21.58 6.79 -14.30
N THR A 172 -22.00 6.10 -15.33
CA THR A 172 -22.29 4.65 -15.25
C THR A 172 -21.01 3.90 -14.86
N PRO A 173 -21.06 3.02 -13.87
CA PRO A 173 -19.92 2.21 -13.47
C PRO A 173 -19.36 1.36 -14.62
N ILE A 174 -18.05 1.17 -14.64
CA ILE A 174 -17.34 0.45 -15.69
C ILE A 174 -16.90 -0.91 -15.15
N GLN A 175 -17.24 -1.99 -15.83
CA GLN A 175 -16.75 -3.33 -15.46
C GLN A 175 -15.24 -3.39 -15.66
N MET A 176 -14.48 -3.43 -14.54
CA MET A 176 -13.02 -3.48 -14.53
C MET A 176 -12.50 -4.90 -14.35
N LEU A 177 -13.13 -5.70 -13.50
CA LEU A 177 -12.80 -7.12 -13.33
C LEU A 177 -13.78 -7.98 -14.15
N PRO A 178 -13.33 -9.14 -14.68
CA PRO A 178 -14.15 -9.98 -15.55
C PRO A 178 -15.27 -10.71 -14.83
N ALA A 179 -15.23 -10.79 -13.52
CA ALA A 179 -16.23 -11.46 -12.68
C ALA A 179 -16.29 -10.83 -11.27
N PRO A 180 -17.39 -11.00 -10.52
CA PRO A 180 -17.50 -10.53 -9.15
C PRO A 180 -16.61 -11.32 -8.18
N TYR A 181 -16.44 -10.76 -6.99
CA TYR A 181 -15.71 -11.33 -5.85
C TYR A 181 -14.21 -11.57 -6.09
N GLY A 182 -13.63 -10.94 -7.11
CA GLY A 182 -12.18 -10.89 -7.30
C GLY A 182 -11.53 -10.10 -6.16
N LYS A 183 -10.38 -10.59 -5.67
CA LYS A 183 -9.62 -9.89 -4.62
C LYS A 183 -8.71 -8.85 -5.25
N ALA A 184 -9.26 -7.65 -5.48
CA ALA A 184 -8.51 -6.51 -6.00
C ALA A 184 -7.74 -5.79 -4.88
N TYR A 185 -6.65 -5.09 -5.27
CA TYR A 185 -5.85 -4.28 -4.36
C TYR A 185 -5.89 -2.80 -4.73
N GLY A 186 -5.18 -1.94 -4.01
CA GLY A 186 -5.29 -0.50 -4.09
C GLY A 186 -5.30 0.06 -5.53
N LEU A 187 -6.17 1.03 -5.77
CA LEU A 187 -6.26 1.69 -7.06
C LEU A 187 -5.13 2.70 -7.25
N ASN A 188 -4.61 2.82 -8.47
CA ASN A 188 -3.64 3.84 -8.87
C ASN A 188 -4.15 4.58 -10.10
N LEU A 189 -4.16 5.91 -10.06
CA LEU A 189 -4.61 6.75 -11.18
C LEU A 189 -3.43 7.50 -11.76
N VAL A 190 -3.06 7.16 -12.98
CA VAL A 190 -1.94 7.79 -13.71
C VAL A 190 -2.34 8.05 -15.14
N ASN A 191 -2.12 9.27 -15.63
CA ASN A 191 -2.42 9.67 -17.00
C ASN A 191 -3.85 9.31 -17.45
N ASN A 192 -4.83 9.55 -16.57
CA ASN A 192 -6.24 9.25 -16.82
C ASN A 192 -6.58 7.75 -17.00
N VAL A 193 -5.70 6.87 -16.53
CA VAL A 193 -5.93 5.42 -16.47
C VAL A 193 -5.91 4.96 -15.01
N VAL A 194 -6.95 4.24 -14.58
CA VAL A 194 -7.02 3.59 -13.26
C VAL A 194 -6.48 2.18 -13.37
N TYR A 195 -5.53 1.84 -12.52
CA TYR A 195 -4.91 0.52 -12.44
C TYR A 195 -5.24 -0.16 -11.12
N THR A 196 -5.38 -1.49 -11.14
CA THR A 196 -5.37 -2.36 -9.97
C THR A 196 -4.75 -3.70 -10.31
N VAL A 197 -4.48 -4.52 -9.30
CA VAL A 197 -4.07 -5.92 -9.45
C VAL A 197 -5.06 -6.81 -8.71
N SER A 198 -5.17 -8.06 -9.12
CA SER A 198 -5.99 -9.08 -8.45
C SER A 198 -5.10 -10.23 -7.98
N GLY A 199 -5.33 -10.66 -6.74
CA GLY A 199 -4.63 -11.79 -6.14
C GLY A 199 -5.54 -12.98 -5.86
N GLN A 200 -4.95 -14.15 -5.57
CA GLN A 200 -5.59 -15.37 -5.09
C GLN A 200 -6.53 -16.07 -6.09
N ALA A 201 -6.69 -15.57 -7.32
CA ALA A 201 -7.64 -16.09 -8.30
C ALA A 201 -9.05 -16.33 -7.74
N CYS A 202 -9.48 -15.48 -6.81
CA CYS A 202 -10.77 -15.61 -6.12
C CYS A 202 -11.91 -15.64 -7.14
N HIS A 203 -12.81 -16.61 -6.97
CA HIS A 203 -13.98 -16.83 -7.82
C HIS A 203 -13.69 -16.88 -9.33
N GLY A 204 -12.48 -17.33 -9.69
CA GLY A 204 -12.05 -17.47 -11.09
C GLY A 204 -11.58 -16.16 -11.74
N VAL A 205 -11.50 -15.05 -11.02
CA VAL A 205 -10.88 -13.81 -11.51
C VAL A 205 -9.37 -14.04 -11.64
N PRO A 206 -8.78 -13.95 -12.86
CA PRO A 206 -7.37 -14.20 -13.06
C PRO A 206 -6.48 -13.23 -12.26
N ASN A 207 -5.39 -13.72 -11.69
CA ASN A 207 -4.34 -12.86 -11.15
C ASN A 207 -3.70 -12.07 -12.30
N ALA A 208 -3.97 -10.78 -12.37
CA ALA A 208 -3.49 -9.95 -13.46
C ALA A 208 -3.41 -8.46 -13.04
N LEU A 209 -2.77 -7.67 -13.86
CA LEU A 209 -2.88 -6.21 -13.85
C LEU A 209 -4.10 -5.82 -14.68
N TYR A 210 -5.00 -5.04 -14.09
CA TYR A 210 -6.22 -4.53 -14.71
C TYR A 210 -6.13 -3.01 -14.86
N ALA A 211 -6.75 -2.48 -15.91
CA ALA A 211 -6.77 -1.06 -16.21
C ALA A 211 -8.12 -0.62 -16.78
N VAL A 212 -8.48 0.64 -16.49
CA VAL A 212 -9.60 1.34 -17.16
C VAL A 212 -9.09 2.69 -17.64
N ASP A 213 -9.14 2.92 -18.95
CA ASP A 213 -8.94 4.24 -19.52
C ASP A 213 -10.21 5.07 -19.31
N LEU A 214 -10.12 6.14 -18.54
CA LEU A 214 -11.26 7.00 -18.18
C LEU A 214 -11.74 7.88 -19.33
N THR A 215 -10.92 8.06 -20.38
CA THR A 215 -11.29 8.82 -21.58
C THR A 215 -12.15 7.98 -22.52
N THR A 216 -11.67 6.76 -22.81
CA THR A 216 -12.34 5.84 -23.74
C THR A 216 -13.40 4.98 -23.06
N LYS A 217 -13.40 4.94 -21.71
CA LYS A 217 -14.23 4.08 -20.86
C LYS A 217 -14.01 2.59 -21.10
N LYS A 218 -12.84 2.21 -21.62
CA LYS A 218 -12.47 0.82 -21.89
C LYS A 218 -11.71 0.19 -20.74
N ALA A 219 -12.08 -1.02 -20.38
CA ALA A 219 -11.33 -1.88 -19.48
C ALA A 219 -10.44 -2.84 -20.29
N PHE A 220 -9.23 -3.09 -19.80
CA PHE A 220 -8.27 -4.03 -20.36
C PHE A 220 -7.37 -4.62 -19.29
N SER A 221 -6.72 -5.74 -19.57
CA SER A 221 -5.86 -6.41 -18.60
C SER A 221 -4.61 -7.00 -19.25
N SER A 222 -3.60 -7.27 -18.41
CA SER A 222 -2.43 -8.03 -18.85
C SER A 222 -2.78 -9.51 -19.06
N THR A 223 -1.92 -10.22 -19.80
CA THR A 223 -1.88 -11.67 -19.72
C THR A 223 -1.57 -12.07 -18.28
N PRO A 224 -2.31 -13.02 -17.68
CA PRO A 224 -2.04 -13.47 -16.33
C PRO A 224 -0.63 -14.06 -16.19
N PRO A 225 0.21 -13.57 -15.25
CA PRO A 225 1.58 -14.06 -15.06
C PRO A 225 1.63 -15.44 -14.38
N GLN A 226 0.49 -16.03 -14.06
CA GLN A 226 0.36 -17.33 -13.38
C GLN A 226 0.98 -17.36 -11.96
N GLY A 227 1.05 -16.20 -11.32
CA GLY A 227 1.43 -16.02 -9.92
C GLY A 227 0.41 -15.15 -9.19
N GLY A 228 0.21 -15.37 -7.91
CA GLY A 228 -0.62 -14.51 -7.06
C GLY A 228 0.01 -13.11 -6.94
N ILE A 229 -0.81 -12.06 -6.94
CA ILE A 229 -0.34 -10.67 -6.77
C ILE A 229 -0.93 -10.16 -5.46
N PHE A 230 -0.08 -9.81 -4.48
CA PHE A 230 -0.53 -9.61 -3.09
C PHE A 230 -0.21 -8.24 -2.50
N GLY A 231 0.44 -7.36 -3.25
CA GLY A 231 0.81 -6.02 -2.78
C GLY A 231 -0.42 -5.15 -2.47
N THR A 232 -0.68 -4.89 -1.19
CA THR A 232 -1.94 -4.28 -0.72
C THR A 232 -2.19 -2.87 -1.22
N ALA A 233 -1.13 -2.09 -1.48
CA ALA A 233 -1.27 -0.75 -2.05
C ALA A 233 -1.60 -0.77 -3.56
N GLY A 234 -1.64 -1.95 -4.20
CA GLY A 234 -1.82 -2.09 -5.64
C GLY A 234 -0.53 -1.84 -6.42
N PRO A 235 -0.60 -1.65 -7.76
CA PRO A 235 0.60 -1.48 -8.56
C PRO A 235 1.27 -0.13 -8.30
N ALA A 236 2.62 -0.08 -8.29
CA ALA A 236 3.38 1.15 -8.28
C ALA A 236 3.68 1.61 -9.71
N VAL A 237 3.77 2.92 -9.95
CA VAL A 237 4.05 3.47 -11.28
C VAL A 237 5.22 4.45 -11.19
N GLY A 238 6.27 4.19 -11.96
CA GLY A 238 7.44 5.05 -12.05
C GLY A 238 7.20 6.36 -12.81
N ASN A 239 8.18 7.25 -12.79
CA ASN A 239 8.09 8.56 -13.44
C ASN A 239 7.97 8.46 -14.97
N ASP A 240 8.47 7.37 -15.57
CA ASP A 240 8.35 7.08 -17.00
C ASP A 240 7.05 6.35 -17.37
N GLY A 241 6.12 6.17 -16.41
CA GLY A 241 4.86 5.45 -16.59
C GLY A 241 5.01 3.92 -16.61
N THR A 242 6.15 3.36 -16.25
CA THR A 242 6.32 1.91 -16.08
C THR A 242 5.59 1.45 -14.82
N ILE A 243 4.80 0.38 -14.94
CA ILE A 243 3.96 -0.16 -13.87
C ILE A 243 4.64 -1.38 -13.28
N TYR A 244 4.82 -1.40 -11.96
CA TYR A 244 5.53 -2.45 -11.23
C TYR A 244 4.59 -3.18 -10.27
N LEU A 245 4.74 -4.50 -10.21
CA LEU A 245 4.04 -5.38 -9.29
C LEU A 245 4.90 -6.59 -8.92
N GLU A 246 4.54 -7.30 -7.86
CA GLU A 246 5.17 -8.56 -7.46
C GLU A 246 4.19 -9.72 -7.60
N THR A 247 4.75 -10.90 -7.89
CA THR A 247 4.01 -12.16 -7.97
C THR A 247 4.56 -13.17 -6.98
N GLY A 248 3.68 -13.87 -6.27
CA GLY A 248 4.01 -14.98 -5.41
C GLY A 248 3.61 -16.33 -6.03
N ASP A 249 2.97 -17.15 -5.26
CA ASP A 249 2.50 -18.51 -5.61
C ASP A 249 2.10 -18.72 -7.05
N GLY A 250 2.63 -19.78 -7.66
CA GLY A 250 2.25 -20.13 -9.01
C GLY A 250 3.34 -20.90 -9.77
N VAL A 251 3.27 -20.83 -11.08
CA VAL A 251 4.18 -21.52 -11.98
C VAL A 251 5.23 -20.55 -12.52
N TYR A 252 6.48 -21.01 -12.56
CA TYR A 252 7.56 -20.31 -13.24
C TYR A 252 7.97 -21.07 -14.50
N ASP A 253 7.65 -20.50 -15.66
CA ASP A 253 8.01 -21.02 -16.99
C ASP A 253 8.09 -19.83 -17.95
N VAL A 254 9.28 -19.32 -18.17
CA VAL A 254 9.53 -18.13 -18.99
C VAL A 254 9.06 -18.31 -20.43
N ALA A 255 9.25 -19.52 -21.01
CA ALA A 255 8.83 -19.79 -22.38
C ALA A 255 7.29 -19.74 -22.56
N ALA A 256 6.56 -20.05 -21.50
CA ALA A 256 5.11 -19.98 -21.45
C ALA A 256 4.58 -18.63 -20.88
N GLY A 257 5.45 -17.65 -20.63
CA GLY A 257 5.06 -16.36 -20.03
C GLY A 257 4.59 -16.43 -18.57
N LYS A 258 4.94 -17.50 -17.85
CA LYS A 258 4.54 -17.72 -16.45
C LYS A 258 5.65 -17.26 -15.53
N LEU A 259 5.42 -16.22 -14.76
CA LEU A 259 6.42 -15.51 -13.97
C LEU A 259 5.97 -15.38 -12.52
N SER A 260 5.76 -16.51 -11.83
CA SER A 260 5.55 -16.49 -10.37
C SER A 260 6.84 -16.09 -9.64
N THR A 261 6.71 -15.63 -8.39
CA THR A 261 7.84 -15.27 -7.51
C THR A 261 8.79 -14.27 -8.18
N SER A 262 8.23 -13.19 -8.74
CA SER A 262 8.97 -12.25 -9.58
C SER A 262 8.50 -10.81 -9.34
N VAL A 263 9.34 -9.83 -9.67
CA VAL A 263 8.96 -8.44 -9.88
C VAL A 263 8.76 -8.21 -11.37
N LEU A 264 7.63 -7.67 -11.76
CA LEU A 264 7.25 -7.47 -13.15
C LEU A 264 7.11 -5.98 -13.46
N ALA A 265 7.57 -5.58 -14.65
CA ALA A 265 7.43 -4.23 -15.20
C ALA A 265 6.57 -4.26 -16.46
N TYR A 266 5.51 -3.46 -16.48
CA TYR A 266 4.60 -3.32 -17.62
C TYR A 266 4.61 -1.92 -18.21
N LYS A 267 4.28 -1.81 -19.48
CA LYS A 267 3.91 -0.56 -20.14
C LYS A 267 2.45 -0.62 -20.57
N SER A 268 1.77 0.53 -20.41
CA SER A 268 0.40 0.72 -20.89
C SER A 268 0.43 1.62 -22.12
N ALA A 269 -0.10 1.12 -23.23
CA ALA A 269 -0.26 1.87 -24.48
C ALA A 269 -1.40 1.25 -25.30
N ASP A 270 -2.21 2.06 -25.98
CA ASP A 270 -3.23 1.65 -26.94
C ASP A 270 -4.20 0.57 -26.38
N ASP A 271 -4.69 0.77 -25.15
CA ASP A 271 -5.56 -0.18 -24.43
C ASP A 271 -4.91 -1.57 -24.22
N ALA A 272 -3.59 -1.64 -24.13
CA ALA A 272 -2.84 -2.86 -23.89
C ALA A 272 -1.80 -2.71 -22.77
N LEU A 273 -1.59 -3.80 -22.03
CA LEU A 273 -0.57 -3.92 -20.97
C LEU A 273 0.48 -4.93 -21.42
N THR A 274 1.65 -4.44 -21.76
CA THR A 274 2.74 -5.26 -22.29
C THR A 274 3.86 -5.41 -21.25
N LEU A 275 4.27 -6.65 -20.98
CA LEU A 275 5.43 -6.93 -20.13
C LEU A 275 6.69 -6.35 -20.79
N LYS A 276 7.39 -5.47 -20.08
CA LYS A 276 8.63 -4.83 -20.52
C LYS A 276 9.87 -5.56 -20.01
N ASP A 277 9.84 -5.92 -18.74
CA ASP A 277 10.98 -6.52 -18.04
C ASP A 277 10.51 -7.26 -16.79
N TYR A 278 11.37 -8.09 -16.22
CA TYR A 278 11.12 -8.78 -14.96
C TYR A 278 12.41 -9.10 -14.21
N TYR A 279 12.25 -9.32 -12.91
CA TYR A 279 13.29 -9.89 -12.04
C TYR A 279 12.73 -11.10 -11.31
N THR A 280 13.46 -12.21 -11.30
CA THR A 280 13.10 -13.42 -10.55
C THR A 280 14.28 -13.82 -9.66
N PRO A 281 14.11 -13.96 -8.33
CA PRO A 281 15.16 -14.43 -7.45
C PRO A 281 15.74 -15.78 -7.89
N SER A 282 17.07 -15.94 -7.85
CA SER A 282 17.73 -17.18 -8.27
C SER A 282 17.28 -18.42 -7.48
N ASN A 283 16.74 -18.22 -6.28
CA ASN A 283 16.20 -19.27 -5.41
C ASN A 283 14.67 -19.41 -5.51
N HIS A 284 14.02 -18.88 -6.56
CA HIS A 284 12.55 -18.87 -6.71
C HIS A 284 11.91 -20.25 -6.50
N ALA A 285 12.51 -21.31 -6.98
CA ALA A 285 11.98 -22.66 -6.81
C ALA A 285 11.97 -23.12 -5.33
N TRP A 286 12.93 -22.66 -4.54
CA TRP A 286 12.96 -22.89 -3.10
C TRP A 286 11.91 -22.05 -2.38
N LEU A 287 11.71 -20.79 -2.81
CA LEU A 287 10.69 -19.89 -2.29
C LEU A 287 9.28 -20.46 -2.53
N THR A 288 8.96 -20.81 -3.76
CA THR A 288 7.66 -21.41 -4.13
C THR A 288 7.34 -22.68 -3.34
N LYS A 289 8.35 -23.56 -3.13
CA LYS A 289 8.17 -24.78 -2.34
C LYS A 289 7.77 -24.54 -0.88
N ARG A 290 8.04 -23.36 -0.33
CA ARG A 290 7.85 -23.00 1.08
C ARG A 290 6.80 -21.92 1.27
N ASP A 291 6.06 -21.60 0.23
CA ASP A 291 5.07 -20.52 0.28
C ASP A 291 5.70 -19.19 0.77
N LEU A 292 6.93 -18.91 0.34
CA LEU A 292 7.65 -17.68 0.64
C LEU A 292 7.49 -16.67 -0.50
N ASP A 293 6.28 -16.19 -0.67
CA ASP A 293 5.90 -15.29 -1.75
C ASP A 293 6.67 -13.98 -1.76
N MET A 294 6.87 -13.43 -2.94
CA MET A 294 7.04 -11.99 -3.09
C MET A 294 5.64 -11.36 -3.02
N ASN A 295 5.36 -10.66 -1.94
CA ASN A 295 4.00 -10.27 -1.55
C ASN A 295 3.89 -8.81 -1.12
N THR A 296 4.87 -7.99 -1.49
CA THR A 296 4.82 -6.56 -1.22
C THR A 296 4.42 -5.76 -2.46
N THR A 297 3.98 -4.54 -2.26
CA THR A 297 3.94 -3.54 -3.32
C THR A 297 5.34 -2.95 -3.45
N PRO A 298 6.01 -3.02 -4.62
CA PRO A 298 7.29 -2.37 -4.80
C PRO A 298 7.21 -0.87 -4.53
N VAL A 299 8.19 -0.31 -3.84
CA VAL A 299 8.34 1.14 -3.73
C VAL A 299 9.25 1.65 -4.81
N VAL A 300 8.82 2.71 -5.53
CA VAL A 300 9.62 3.35 -6.58
C VAL A 300 10.06 4.73 -6.12
N PHE A 301 11.32 5.08 -6.37
CA PHE A 301 11.83 6.41 -6.01
C PHE A 301 12.92 6.90 -6.97
N PRO A 302 13.02 8.22 -7.20
CA PRO A 302 14.07 8.79 -8.05
C PRO A 302 15.44 8.72 -7.37
N TYR A 303 16.46 8.38 -8.13
CA TYR A 303 17.84 8.36 -7.68
C TYR A 303 18.81 8.66 -8.83
N LYS A 304 19.56 9.75 -8.74
CA LYS A 304 20.57 10.16 -9.73
C LYS A 304 20.09 10.10 -11.19
N GLY A 305 18.88 10.65 -11.43
CA GLY A 305 18.31 10.82 -12.78
C GLY A 305 17.63 9.59 -13.37
N ARG A 306 17.39 8.54 -12.57
CA ARG A 306 16.61 7.34 -12.90
C ARG A 306 15.73 6.93 -11.74
N ASP A 307 14.77 6.08 -11.98
CA ASP A 307 14.02 5.45 -10.91
C ASP A 307 14.73 4.17 -10.44
N LEU A 308 14.82 3.99 -9.13
CA LEU A 308 15.11 2.73 -8.49
C LEU A 308 13.85 2.20 -7.82
N LEU A 309 13.80 0.89 -7.58
CA LEU A 309 12.71 0.27 -6.84
C LEU A 309 13.23 -0.78 -5.86
N VAL A 310 12.47 -0.96 -4.78
CA VAL A 310 12.73 -2.01 -3.80
C VAL A 310 11.51 -2.89 -3.69
N GLY A 311 11.74 -4.20 -3.78
CA GLY A 311 10.76 -5.25 -3.52
C GLY A 311 11.25 -6.20 -2.44
N SER A 312 10.33 -6.99 -1.88
CA SER A 312 10.62 -8.00 -0.85
C SER A 312 9.48 -9.03 -0.78
N GLY A 313 9.48 -9.83 0.25
CA GLY A 313 8.44 -10.80 0.52
C GLY A 313 8.65 -11.55 1.83
N LYS A 314 7.98 -12.68 1.95
CA LYS A 314 8.01 -13.56 3.12
C LYS A 314 9.41 -14.08 3.45
N GLU A 315 10.34 -14.20 2.46
CA GLU A 315 11.74 -14.55 2.73
C GLU A 315 12.42 -13.52 3.64
N GLY A 316 12.02 -12.24 3.58
CA GLY A 316 12.64 -11.17 4.37
C GLY A 316 13.98 -10.68 3.82
N ARG A 317 14.19 -10.78 2.51
CA ARG A 317 15.27 -10.12 1.77
C ARG A 317 14.73 -8.97 0.97
N TYR A 318 15.54 -7.93 0.82
CA TYR A 318 15.22 -6.76 0.01
C TYR A 318 16.04 -6.78 -1.28
N PHE A 319 15.34 -6.51 -2.39
CA PHE A 319 15.92 -6.46 -3.72
C PHE A 319 15.84 -5.02 -4.23
N LEU A 320 17.00 -4.39 -4.41
CA LEU A 320 17.10 -3.08 -5.03
C LEU A 320 17.33 -3.27 -6.53
N MET A 321 16.49 -2.70 -7.34
CA MET A 321 16.48 -2.86 -8.79
C MET A 321 16.53 -1.51 -9.50
N ASP A 322 17.05 -1.53 -10.72
CA ASP A 322 17.02 -0.39 -11.63
C ASP A 322 15.80 -0.49 -12.55
N SER A 323 15.03 0.58 -12.67
CA SER A 323 13.86 0.65 -13.55
C SER A 323 14.20 0.39 -15.04
N GLN A 324 15.45 0.58 -15.43
CA GLN A 324 15.93 0.34 -16.79
C GLN A 324 16.27 -1.14 -17.05
N SER A 325 16.60 -1.88 -15.98
CA SER A 325 16.95 -3.32 -16.07
C SER A 325 16.80 -3.96 -14.69
N LEU A 326 15.63 -4.56 -14.42
CA LEU A 326 15.26 -5.06 -13.09
C LEU A 326 16.22 -6.12 -12.57
N GLY A 327 16.53 -7.10 -13.40
CA GLY A 327 17.34 -8.26 -13.04
C GLY A 327 18.60 -8.43 -13.88
N GLY A 328 19.08 -7.40 -14.58
CA GLY A 328 20.19 -7.51 -15.51
C GLY A 328 19.86 -8.40 -16.73
N PRO A 329 20.86 -8.77 -17.52
CA PRO A 329 20.65 -9.56 -18.76
C PRO A 329 20.07 -10.96 -18.54
N ASP A 330 20.21 -11.51 -17.33
CA ASP A 330 19.71 -12.84 -16.96
C ASP A 330 18.37 -12.79 -16.21
N HIS A 331 17.83 -11.59 -15.97
CA HIS A 331 16.63 -11.34 -15.16
C HIS A 331 16.72 -11.89 -13.72
N LYS A 332 17.95 -12.12 -13.20
CA LYS A 332 18.21 -12.71 -11.87
C LYS A 332 19.21 -11.93 -11.03
N THR A 333 19.85 -10.93 -11.63
CA THR A 333 20.89 -10.12 -11.00
C THR A 333 20.41 -8.70 -10.79
N PRO A 334 19.79 -8.36 -9.61
CA PRO A 334 19.38 -7.00 -9.30
C PRO A 334 20.60 -6.13 -8.97
N LEU A 335 20.44 -4.81 -8.83
CA LEU A 335 21.51 -3.93 -8.36
C LEU A 335 22.08 -4.38 -7.01
N TYR A 336 21.19 -4.78 -6.11
CA TYR A 336 21.57 -5.28 -4.80
C TYR A 336 20.53 -6.28 -4.27
N ARG A 337 21.04 -7.37 -3.68
CA ARG A 337 20.26 -8.34 -2.90
C ARG A 337 20.77 -8.30 -1.47
N SER A 338 19.93 -7.97 -0.52
CA SER A 338 20.30 -7.92 0.89
C SER A 338 20.65 -9.32 1.44
N PRO A 339 21.39 -9.40 2.55
CA PRO A 339 21.33 -10.59 3.39
C PRO A 339 19.89 -10.85 3.85
N LEU A 340 19.65 -11.98 4.50
CA LEU A 340 18.39 -12.22 5.20
C LEU A 340 18.27 -11.19 6.30
N VAL A 341 17.25 -10.30 6.22
CA VAL A 341 17.04 -9.21 7.20
C VAL A 341 16.03 -9.61 8.26
N SER A 342 14.92 -10.23 7.84
CA SER A 342 13.87 -10.75 8.71
C SER A 342 13.58 -12.22 8.37
N ASN A 343 12.56 -12.81 8.96
CA ASN A 343 12.21 -14.23 8.76
C ASN A 343 13.35 -15.20 9.04
N LYS A 344 14.02 -15.01 10.17
CA LYS A 344 15.14 -15.87 10.60
C LYS A 344 14.76 -17.35 10.65
N ASN A 345 13.51 -17.65 10.98
CA ASN A 345 13.00 -19.00 11.19
C ASN A 345 12.41 -19.64 9.92
N VAL A 346 12.39 -18.92 8.79
CA VAL A 346 11.78 -19.37 7.53
C VAL A 346 10.29 -19.70 7.70
N ASN A 347 9.57 -18.83 8.39
CA ASN A 347 8.14 -18.96 8.63
C ASN A 347 7.35 -18.31 7.47
N PHE A 348 6.47 -19.05 6.80
CA PHE A 348 5.69 -18.54 5.68
C PHE A 348 4.44 -17.75 6.12
N GLN A 349 4.05 -17.84 7.38
CA GLN A 349 2.76 -17.29 7.86
C GLN A 349 2.88 -15.84 8.28
N THR A 350 3.85 -15.52 9.15
CA THR A 350 3.87 -14.28 9.93
C THR A 350 5.14 -13.47 9.74
N GLU A 351 6.22 -14.08 9.28
CA GLU A 351 7.53 -13.44 9.18
C GLU A 351 7.80 -12.87 7.77
N GLY A 352 8.84 -12.09 7.65
CA GLY A 352 9.19 -11.39 6.40
C GLY A 352 8.56 -10.01 6.29
N SER A 353 8.44 -9.48 5.08
CA SER A 353 7.82 -8.18 4.80
C SER A 353 6.48 -8.36 4.11
N TRP A 354 5.52 -7.53 4.48
CA TRP A 354 4.14 -7.54 3.98
C TRP A 354 3.68 -6.13 3.63
N GLY A 355 2.71 -6.00 2.72
CA GLY A 355 2.08 -4.73 2.38
C GLY A 355 2.95 -3.86 1.48
N SER A 356 3.25 -2.64 1.89
CA SER A 356 4.08 -1.69 1.15
C SER A 356 5.17 -1.09 2.03
N PHE A 357 6.06 -0.32 1.41
CA PHE A 357 7.19 0.35 2.05
C PHE A 357 6.96 1.85 2.13
N ALA A 358 7.82 2.55 2.90
CA ALA A 358 8.03 3.97 2.70
C ALA A 358 9.44 4.23 2.18
N SER A 359 9.58 5.20 1.27
CA SER A 359 10.89 5.69 0.83
C SER A 359 10.93 7.21 0.90
N TRP A 360 11.86 7.75 1.65
CA TRP A 360 12.00 9.19 1.84
C TRP A 360 13.45 9.64 1.70
N GLU A 361 13.65 10.93 1.48
CA GLU A 361 14.96 11.55 1.41
C GLU A 361 15.16 12.47 2.60
N GLY A 362 16.21 12.21 3.36
CA GLY A 362 16.63 13.03 4.47
C GLY A 362 17.13 14.40 3.98
N LYS A 363 17.18 15.37 4.90
CA LYS A 363 17.69 16.73 4.59
C LYS A 363 19.15 16.74 4.11
N ASP A 364 19.91 15.70 4.42
CA ASP A 364 21.29 15.47 3.99
C ASP A 364 21.40 14.76 2.62
N GLY A 365 20.27 14.52 1.94
CA GLY A 365 20.21 13.79 0.68
C GLY A 365 20.27 12.26 0.82
N THR A 366 20.33 11.73 2.03
CA THR A 366 20.30 10.28 2.24
C THR A 366 18.93 9.72 1.86
N ARG A 367 18.90 8.73 0.98
CA ARG A 367 17.69 7.98 0.65
C ARG A 367 17.49 6.83 1.64
N TRP A 368 16.28 6.70 2.13
CA TRP A 368 15.87 5.68 3.08
C TRP A 368 14.77 4.80 2.50
N VAL A 369 14.74 3.55 2.94
CA VAL A 369 13.63 2.62 2.74
C VAL A 369 13.24 2.06 4.09
N LEU A 370 11.97 2.18 4.43
CA LEU A 370 11.38 1.67 5.65
C LEU A 370 10.41 0.56 5.30
N ALA A 371 10.54 -0.57 5.97
CA ALA A 371 9.72 -1.74 5.71
C ALA A 371 9.08 -2.26 7.01
N PRO A 372 7.78 -2.63 6.96
CA PRO A 372 7.18 -3.42 8.02
C PRO A 372 7.73 -4.84 7.95
N ILE A 373 7.98 -5.43 9.10
CA ILE A 373 8.40 -6.83 9.22
C ILE A 373 7.53 -7.57 10.22
N GLY A 374 7.28 -8.84 9.95
CA GLY A 374 6.81 -9.82 10.92
C GLY A 374 7.98 -10.64 11.46
N GLY A 375 7.92 -10.99 12.74
CA GLY A 375 8.91 -11.85 13.38
C GLY A 375 10.28 -11.22 13.66
N PRO A 376 11.22 -12.01 14.17
CA PRO A 376 12.53 -11.51 14.59
C PRO A 376 13.43 -11.22 13.39
N VAL A 377 14.29 -10.21 13.56
CA VAL A 377 15.35 -9.91 12.58
C VAL A 377 16.45 -10.96 12.58
N ALA A 378 17.09 -11.14 11.44
CA ALA A 378 18.21 -12.08 11.22
C ALA A 378 19.58 -11.40 11.13
N VAL A 379 19.60 -10.05 11.16
CA VAL A 379 20.82 -9.24 11.13
C VAL A 379 20.81 -8.23 12.28
N ASP A 380 21.98 -7.76 12.66
CA ASP A 380 22.12 -6.68 13.64
C ASP A 380 21.87 -5.32 13.00
N PHE A 381 21.24 -4.44 13.76
CA PHE A 381 21.03 -3.05 13.40
C PHE A 381 21.91 -2.15 14.28
N PRO A 382 22.58 -1.13 13.71
CA PRO A 382 23.39 -0.19 14.49
C PRO A 382 22.62 0.51 15.62
N VAL A 383 21.32 0.73 15.42
CA VAL A 383 20.38 1.21 16.44
C VAL A 383 19.22 0.23 16.53
N SER A 384 18.92 -0.24 17.75
CA SER A 384 17.81 -1.15 18.01
C SER A 384 17.09 -0.78 19.30
N TYR A 385 15.76 -0.84 19.27
CA TYR A 385 14.91 -0.57 20.44
C TYR A 385 14.32 -1.85 21.06
N GLY A 386 15.05 -2.94 20.94
CA GLY A 386 14.76 -4.22 21.56
C GLY A 386 14.53 -5.36 20.56
N PRO A 387 14.33 -6.58 21.06
CA PRO A 387 13.93 -7.71 20.21
C PRO A 387 12.53 -7.48 19.62
N THR A 388 12.29 -8.02 18.44
CA THR A 388 11.03 -7.90 17.71
C THR A 388 10.42 -9.27 17.43
N PRO A 389 9.99 -10.02 18.48
CA PRO A 389 9.42 -11.36 18.27
C PRO A 389 8.13 -11.35 17.44
N ASN A 390 7.37 -10.25 17.50
CA ASN A 390 6.11 -10.09 16.75
C ASN A 390 6.26 -9.24 15.48
N GLY A 391 7.39 -8.57 15.31
CA GLY A 391 7.67 -7.69 14.18
C GLY A 391 7.97 -6.25 14.55
N GLY A 392 7.98 -5.37 13.56
CA GLY A 392 8.29 -3.95 13.73
C GLY A 392 8.56 -3.26 12.41
N VAL A 393 9.33 -2.16 12.47
CA VAL A 393 9.79 -1.44 11.29
C VAL A 393 11.32 -1.50 11.25
N VAL A 394 11.85 -1.88 10.09
CA VAL A 394 13.28 -1.76 9.77
C VAL A 394 13.52 -0.57 8.86
N ALA A 395 14.59 0.18 9.12
CA ALA A 395 15.06 1.23 8.23
C ALA A 395 16.39 0.84 7.61
N LEU A 396 16.45 0.99 6.29
CA LEU A 396 17.61 0.74 5.48
C LEU A 396 18.04 2.06 4.82
N LYS A 397 19.34 2.34 4.83
CA LYS A 397 19.93 3.47 4.10
C LYS A 397 20.42 3.02 2.74
N LEU A 398 20.06 3.76 1.70
CA LEU A 398 20.75 3.61 0.43
C LEU A 398 22.17 4.19 0.55
N THR A 399 23.16 3.36 0.31
CA THR A 399 24.56 3.75 0.26
C THR A 399 25.10 3.58 -1.14
N ASP A 400 25.96 4.49 -1.58
CA ASP A 400 26.62 4.44 -2.90
C ASP A 400 28.11 4.71 -2.73
N ALA A 401 28.88 3.67 -2.65
CA ALA A 401 30.31 3.72 -2.52
C ALA A 401 30.96 3.33 -3.86
N ALA A 402 31.51 4.32 -4.58
CA ALA A 402 32.16 4.13 -5.88
C ALA A 402 31.29 3.39 -6.92
N GLY A 403 29.99 3.66 -6.93
CA GLY A 403 29.04 3.06 -7.86
C GLY A 403 28.45 1.73 -7.40
N LYS A 404 28.85 1.22 -6.24
CA LYS A 404 28.23 0.08 -5.61
C LYS A 404 27.10 0.55 -4.70
N ILE A 405 25.86 0.31 -5.16
CA ILE A 405 24.65 0.76 -4.45
C ILE A 405 24.14 -0.40 -3.58
N GLU A 406 23.91 -0.14 -2.30
CA GLU A 406 23.45 -1.12 -1.32
C GLU A 406 22.38 -0.52 -0.38
N LEU A 407 21.59 -1.40 0.26
CA LEU A 407 20.67 -1.07 1.35
C LEU A 407 21.30 -1.50 2.67
N ALA A 408 21.88 -0.58 3.40
CA ALA A 408 22.53 -0.83 4.69
C ALA A 408 21.53 -0.74 5.84
N PRO A 409 21.45 -1.73 6.76
CA PRO A 409 20.69 -1.64 7.99
C PRO A 409 21.07 -0.38 8.80
N ALA A 410 20.06 0.35 9.27
CA ALA A 410 20.27 1.59 10.03
C ALA A 410 19.64 1.54 11.41
N TRP A 411 18.34 1.33 11.51
CA TRP A 411 17.66 1.17 12.79
C TRP A 411 16.51 0.15 12.71
N LEU A 412 16.24 -0.46 13.87
CA LEU A 412 15.14 -1.36 14.16
C LEU A 412 14.25 -0.72 15.23
N SER A 413 12.95 -0.63 14.97
CA SER A 413 11.98 -0.13 15.94
C SER A 413 11.82 -1.07 17.14
N ARG A 414 10.99 -0.65 18.08
CA ARG A 414 10.42 -1.54 19.10
C ARG A 414 9.58 -2.66 18.48
N ASP A 415 9.26 -3.68 19.27
CA ASP A 415 8.33 -4.73 18.91
C ASP A 415 6.91 -4.20 18.65
N MET A 416 6.30 -4.68 17.57
CA MET A 416 4.96 -4.31 17.11
C MET A 416 4.25 -5.55 16.55
N MET A 417 3.12 -5.91 17.14
CA MET A 417 2.33 -7.03 16.63
C MET A 417 1.67 -6.63 15.30
N SER A 418 2.11 -7.26 14.20
CA SER A 418 1.65 -6.98 12.84
C SER A 418 1.77 -5.50 12.47
N ALA A 419 3.02 -5.03 12.27
CA ALA A 419 3.25 -3.65 11.85
C ALA A 419 2.65 -3.41 10.46
N GLU A 420 1.80 -2.38 10.34
CA GLU A 420 1.28 -1.89 9.06
C GLU A 420 2.35 -1.12 8.27
N PRO A 421 2.17 -0.90 6.96
CA PRO A 421 3.06 -0.07 6.17
C PRO A 421 3.32 1.29 6.84
N PRO A 422 4.59 1.69 7.04
CA PRO A 422 4.93 2.95 7.66
C PRO A 422 4.69 4.12 6.70
N VAL A 423 4.38 5.30 7.26
CA VAL A 423 4.23 6.57 6.54
C VAL A 423 5.25 7.56 7.08
N VAL A 424 5.96 8.23 6.19
CA VAL A 424 6.90 9.30 6.57
C VAL A 424 6.29 10.67 6.31
N ALA A 425 6.31 11.55 7.31
CA ALA A 425 5.84 12.93 7.21
C ALA A 425 6.76 13.85 8.03
N ASN A 426 7.40 14.81 7.39
CA ASN A 426 8.28 15.82 8.00
C ASN A 426 9.29 15.24 9.02
N GLY A 427 9.98 14.15 8.67
CA GLY A 427 10.99 13.50 9.52
C GLY A 427 10.43 12.61 10.64
N ILE A 428 9.15 12.30 10.59
CA ILE A 428 8.46 11.41 11.53
C ILE A 428 7.96 10.19 10.75
N VAL A 429 8.10 8.99 11.33
CA VAL A 429 7.47 7.77 10.85
C VAL A 429 6.22 7.51 11.67
N PHE A 430 5.05 7.53 11.05
CA PHE A 430 3.82 7.05 11.65
C PHE A 430 3.61 5.59 11.27
N VAL A 431 3.27 4.75 12.25
CA VAL A 431 3.04 3.33 12.04
C VAL A 431 2.00 2.80 13.03
N LEU A 432 1.15 1.91 12.57
CA LEU A 432 0.23 1.13 13.41
C LEU A 432 0.85 -0.24 13.70
N ALA A 433 0.95 -0.60 14.97
CA ALA A 433 0.92 -1.99 15.37
C ALA A 433 -0.53 -2.43 15.26
N ALA A 434 -0.87 -3.21 14.24
CA ALA A 434 -2.26 -3.55 13.94
C ALA A 434 -2.94 -4.36 15.04
N GLY A 435 -2.16 -5.08 15.85
CA GLY A 435 -2.67 -5.96 16.88
C GLY A 435 -3.31 -7.24 16.34
N GLU A 436 -3.26 -7.44 15.02
CA GLU A 436 -3.80 -8.62 14.36
C GLU A 436 -2.99 -9.86 14.69
N PHE A 437 -3.67 -10.94 15.00
CA PHE A 437 -3.09 -12.28 15.02
C PHE A 437 -2.99 -12.82 13.58
N THR A 438 -1.77 -12.92 13.06
CA THR A 438 -1.49 -13.30 11.68
C THR A 438 -1.23 -14.79 11.47
N GLY A 439 -1.28 -15.61 12.52
CA GLY A 439 -1.14 -17.07 12.43
C GLY A 439 -2.14 -17.68 11.45
N GLN A 440 -1.68 -18.60 10.61
CA GLN A 440 -2.51 -19.29 9.62
C GLN A 440 -2.71 -20.76 10.01
N ALA A 441 -1.64 -21.48 10.28
CA ALA A 441 -1.70 -22.86 10.71
C ALA A 441 -1.88 -22.96 12.22
N ASN A 442 -2.73 -23.88 12.66
CA ASN A 442 -2.92 -24.24 14.05
C ASN A 442 -2.04 -25.43 14.38
N ASP A 443 -1.08 -25.24 15.27
CA ASP A 443 -0.12 -26.29 15.66
C ASP A 443 -0.75 -27.42 16.47
N GLU A 444 -1.94 -27.19 17.07
CA GLU A 444 -2.60 -28.18 17.92
C GLU A 444 -3.30 -29.27 17.11
N ASP A 445 -3.94 -28.92 15.99
CA ASP A 445 -4.71 -29.87 15.17
C ASP A 445 -4.23 -30.00 13.72
N GLY A 446 -3.22 -29.21 13.33
CA GLY A 446 -2.66 -29.19 11.97
C GLY A 446 -3.57 -28.57 10.93
N GLY A 447 -4.68 -27.93 11.35
CA GLY A 447 -5.59 -27.20 10.48
C GLY A 447 -5.18 -25.72 10.29
N LEU A 448 -6.08 -24.97 9.65
CA LEU A 448 -5.95 -23.50 9.55
C LEU A 448 -6.83 -22.86 10.62
N TYR A 449 -6.34 -21.75 11.20
CA TYR A 449 -7.17 -20.93 12.08
C TYR A 449 -8.37 -20.38 11.32
N SER A 450 -9.56 -20.48 11.91
CA SER A 450 -10.75 -19.80 11.39
C SER A 450 -10.65 -18.29 11.58
N TYR A 451 -11.49 -17.52 10.90
CA TYR A 451 -11.59 -16.08 11.10
C TYR A 451 -11.90 -15.73 12.56
N GLU A 452 -12.84 -16.45 13.17
CA GLU A 452 -13.26 -16.24 14.55
C GLU A 452 -12.10 -16.45 15.52
N ALA A 453 -11.30 -17.50 15.33
CA ALA A 453 -10.12 -17.76 16.15
C ALA A 453 -9.08 -16.66 15.98
N ARG A 454 -8.83 -16.20 14.75
CA ARG A 454 -7.90 -15.08 14.51
C ARG A 454 -8.39 -13.78 15.15
N ILE A 455 -9.68 -13.48 15.04
CA ILE A 455 -10.30 -12.30 15.68
C ILE A 455 -10.14 -12.38 17.20
N GLN A 456 -10.38 -13.55 17.80
CA GLN A 456 -10.28 -13.77 19.26
C GLN A 456 -8.84 -13.60 19.78
N HIS A 457 -7.83 -13.98 19.00
CA HIS A 457 -6.42 -13.86 19.38
C HIS A 457 -5.84 -12.47 19.07
N SER A 458 -6.56 -11.63 18.31
CA SER A 458 -6.13 -10.27 18.01
C SER A 458 -6.32 -9.34 19.19
N ILE A 459 -5.44 -8.34 19.31
CA ILE A 459 -5.44 -7.35 20.41
C ILE A 459 -5.67 -5.95 19.83
N PRO A 460 -6.08 -4.96 20.66
CA PRO A 460 -6.22 -3.59 20.21
C PRO A 460 -4.95 -3.01 19.56
N ALA A 461 -5.12 -2.30 18.47
CA ALA A 461 -4.04 -1.63 17.76
C ALA A 461 -3.41 -0.49 18.57
N LYS A 462 -2.19 -0.11 18.19
CA LYS A 462 -1.49 1.07 18.76
C LYS A 462 -0.86 1.90 17.64
N LEU A 463 -1.10 3.21 17.69
CA LEU A 463 -0.42 4.16 16.81
C LEU A 463 0.89 4.61 17.47
N TYR A 464 1.98 4.55 16.71
CA TYR A 464 3.28 5.07 17.10
C TYR A 464 3.74 6.17 16.15
N ALA A 465 4.47 7.14 16.69
CA ALA A 465 5.28 8.05 15.91
C ALA A 465 6.75 7.86 16.30
N LEU A 466 7.62 7.66 15.31
CA LEU A 466 9.05 7.44 15.50
C LEU A 466 9.83 8.55 14.79
N ASP A 467 11.01 8.87 15.29
CA ASP A 467 11.96 9.72 14.56
C ASP A 467 12.48 8.96 13.32
N ALA A 468 12.32 9.54 12.14
CA ALA A 468 12.61 8.84 10.89
C ALA A 468 14.11 8.54 10.67
N ALA A 469 14.99 9.33 11.27
CA ALA A 469 16.43 9.15 11.15
C ALA A 469 17.00 8.13 12.15
N THR A 470 16.35 7.96 13.30
CA THR A 470 16.89 7.16 14.42
C THR A 470 16.00 5.99 14.85
N GLY A 471 14.71 5.98 14.47
CA GLY A 471 13.74 4.99 14.94
C GLY A 471 13.25 5.19 16.37
N LYS A 472 13.72 6.24 17.07
CA LYS A 472 13.32 6.53 18.46
C LYS A 472 11.83 6.83 18.53
N GLU A 473 11.13 6.21 19.49
CA GLU A 473 9.73 6.53 19.76
C GLU A 473 9.59 7.97 20.27
N LEU A 474 8.69 8.72 19.63
CA LEU A 474 8.33 10.09 19.97
C LEU A 474 6.92 10.17 20.58
N TYR A 475 6.04 9.24 20.18
CA TYR A 475 4.66 9.18 20.63
C TYR A 475 4.10 7.76 20.54
N SER A 476 3.17 7.44 21.45
CA SER A 476 2.33 6.25 21.44
C SER A 476 0.90 6.61 21.84
N SER A 477 -0.10 6.06 21.13
CA SER A 477 -1.51 6.21 21.52
C SER A 477 -1.89 5.48 22.80
N GLY A 478 -1.01 4.63 23.33
CA GLY A 478 -1.38 3.76 24.45
C GLY A 478 -2.59 2.89 24.12
N ASP A 479 -3.56 2.85 25.02
CA ASP A 479 -4.75 1.99 24.93
C ASP A 479 -6.01 2.76 24.44
N GLN A 480 -5.84 3.86 23.69
CA GLN A 480 -6.96 4.68 23.20
C GLN A 480 -7.71 4.07 22.03
N ILE A 481 -7.14 3.08 21.34
CA ILE A 481 -7.77 2.34 20.23
C ILE A 481 -8.34 1.05 20.80
N SER A 482 -9.61 0.74 20.50
CA SER A 482 -10.34 -0.36 21.14
C SER A 482 -10.37 -1.67 20.34
N SER A 483 -9.88 -1.67 19.10
CA SER A 483 -9.92 -2.84 18.21
C SER A 483 -8.65 -2.95 17.39
N PHE A 484 -8.39 -4.14 16.84
CA PHE A 484 -7.33 -4.36 15.88
C PHE A 484 -7.73 -3.85 14.49
N LEU A 485 -6.83 -3.92 13.53
CA LEU A 485 -7.10 -3.67 12.11
C LEU A 485 -6.37 -4.71 11.23
N HIS A 486 -6.83 -4.87 10.00
CA HIS A 486 -6.23 -5.78 9.04
C HIS A 486 -6.01 -5.06 7.71
N GLN A 487 -4.76 -4.81 7.36
CA GLN A 487 -4.37 -4.18 6.09
C GLN A 487 -5.17 -2.89 5.80
N ALA A 488 -5.47 -2.12 6.83
CA ALA A 488 -6.29 -0.91 6.71
C ALA A 488 -5.48 0.33 6.36
N GLY A 489 -4.16 0.30 6.57
CA GLY A 489 -3.27 1.43 6.31
C GLY A 489 -3.59 2.67 7.15
N ILE A 490 -2.81 3.72 6.93
CA ILE A 490 -3.01 5.04 7.56
C ILE A 490 -2.84 6.16 6.54
N ALA A 491 -3.61 7.24 6.69
CA ALA A 491 -3.40 8.49 5.95
C ALA A 491 -2.90 9.58 6.89
N VAL A 492 -1.88 10.32 6.46
CA VAL A 492 -1.30 11.42 7.23
C VAL A 492 -1.34 12.71 6.41
N ALA A 493 -2.04 13.71 6.91
CA ALA A 493 -2.12 15.01 6.25
C ALA A 493 -2.53 16.10 7.24
N ASP A 494 -1.95 17.28 7.09
CA ASP A 494 -2.36 18.51 7.79
C ASP A 494 -2.42 18.37 9.32
N GLY A 495 -1.40 17.72 9.91
CA GLY A 495 -1.29 17.49 11.34
C GLY A 495 -2.24 16.44 11.90
N LYS A 496 -2.76 15.54 11.05
CA LYS A 496 -3.70 14.48 11.42
C LYS A 496 -3.29 13.13 10.86
N VAL A 497 -3.62 12.08 11.62
CA VAL A 497 -3.45 10.67 11.26
C VAL A 497 -4.82 10.01 11.33
N ILE A 498 -5.29 9.45 10.22
CA ILE A 498 -6.64 8.85 10.10
C ILE A 498 -6.51 7.38 9.68
N PHE A 499 -7.31 6.52 10.30
CA PHE A 499 -7.40 5.09 9.97
C PHE A 499 -8.73 4.50 10.46
N GLY A 500 -9.10 3.34 9.93
CA GLY A 500 -10.24 2.56 10.38
C GLY A 500 -9.82 1.29 11.10
N THR A 501 -10.63 0.81 12.05
CA THR A 501 -10.41 -0.43 12.79
C THR A 501 -11.43 -1.51 12.42
N PHE A 502 -11.14 -2.75 12.80
CA PHE A 502 -11.96 -3.91 12.47
C PHE A 502 -13.41 -3.77 12.95
N ASP A 503 -13.63 -3.19 14.11
CA ASP A 503 -14.97 -2.99 14.68
C ASP A 503 -15.81 -1.90 14.00
N GLY A 504 -15.38 -1.34 12.87
CA GLY A 504 -16.10 -0.31 12.14
C GLY A 504 -15.95 1.10 12.73
N THR A 505 -14.90 1.38 13.52
CA THR A 505 -14.62 2.70 14.08
C THR A 505 -13.52 3.40 13.28
N ILE A 506 -13.74 4.66 12.91
CA ILE A 506 -12.75 5.54 12.29
C ILE A 506 -12.13 6.40 13.39
N TYR A 507 -10.81 6.51 13.41
CA TYR A 507 -10.05 7.30 14.37
C TYR A 507 -9.29 8.44 13.68
N CYS A 508 -9.21 9.57 14.36
CA CYS A 508 -8.31 10.65 14.02
C CYS A 508 -7.45 11.03 15.23
N PHE A 509 -6.17 10.88 15.09
CA PHE A 509 -5.17 11.42 16.02
C PHE A 509 -4.50 12.63 15.39
N GLY A 510 -4.06 13.59 16.20
CA GLY A 510 -3.38 14.77 15.65
C GLY A 510 -3.08 15.84 16.66
N LEU A 511 -2.64 16.96 16.14
CA LEU A 511 -2.47 18.22 16.86
C LEU A 511 -3.76 19.04 16.83
N GLU A 512 -4.01 19.85 17.86
CA GLU A 512 -5.13 20.82 17.87
C GLU A 512 -4.93 21.95 16.89
#